data_c2c5e51ad621e897d23a66f7693f61d7
#
_entry.id   c2c5e51ad621e897d23a66f7693f61d7
#
_cell.length_a   1.000
_cell.length_b   1.000
_cell.length_c   1.000
_cell.angle_alpha   90.00
_cell.angle_beta   90.00
_cell.angle_gamma   90.00
#
_symmetry.space_group_name_H-M   'P 1'
#
loop_
_entity.id
_entity.type
_entity.pdbx_description
1 polymer ?
#
loop_
_entity_poly.entity_id
_entity_poly.type
_entity_poly.pdbx_seq_one_letter_code
_entity_poly.pdbx_strand_id
1 'polypeptide(L)'
;MPQAQSGICAEANLHGLYLFLNVLDGHDESVAKKFAQIIDLQDDFSDQFSEALLSSVVAIGAEYWPHLIPTEIPDGLVGFPQVDDAEHNMPSQPFDLFIQIRSDRSDVNHLFGLRVLNLLAPDVELVEQVKCFRFLDGRDLNGFIYGADVPHGRAKKRVALIEDVDSPFHQGSFVHIQRFRHNLNKWQLLSIDEQEAIIGRTRLDNDLIEPINSGSHVHRFELKDSQGNALLLQQGMPYGDMHEQGMLQVSCSANSEAFLLLLKNRLDSDQGYDSWLDFTSADMGASFFAPSIDFLTALAKH
;
A
#
# COMPACT_ATOMS: atom_id res chain seq x y z
N MET A 1 -2.58 -16.69 19.79
CA MET A 1 -3.51 -16.08 18.81
C MET A 1 -2.66 -15.56 17.67
N PRO A 2 -3.08 -15.76 16.42
CA PRO A 2 -2.35 -15.21 15.29
C PRO A 2 -2.06 -13.72 15.46
N GLN A 3 -0.86 -13.30 15.06
CA GLN A 3 -0.39 -11.93 15.18
C GLN A 3 -0.23 -11.31 13.79
N ALA A 4 -0.82 -10.12 13.59
CA ALA A 4 -0.63 -9.35 12.37
C ALA A 4 0.80 -8.85 12.24
N GLN A 5 1.30 -8.72 11.02
CA GLN A 5 2.57 -8.05 10.75
C GLN A 5 2.51 -6.57 11.18
N SER A 6 3.52 -6.08 11.87
CA SER A 6 3.53 -4.75 12.50
C SER A 6 3.32 -3.61 11.51
N GLY A 7 3.85 -3.73 10.30
CA GLY A 7 3.79 -2.69 9.26
C GLY A 7 2.39 -2.44 8.70
N ILE A 8 1.43 -3.39 8.80
CA ILE A 8 0.07 -3.22 8.25
C ILE A 8 -0.66 -2.07 8.95
N CYS A 9 -0.55 -1.99 10.28
CA CYS A 9 -1.22 -0.96 11.09
C CYS A 9 -0.24 0.04 11.74
N ALA A 10 1.00 0.10 11.27
CA ALA A 10 2.01 1.03 11.79
C ALA A 10 1.57 2.50 11.66
N GLU A 11 2.09 3.33 12.55
CA GLU A 11 1.96 4.78 12.41
C GLU A 11 2.83 5.30 11.26
N ALA A 12 2.56 6.51 10.80
CA ALA A 12 3.31 7.11 9.70
C ALA A 12 4.76 7.37 10.10
N ASN A 13 5.70 6.78 9.36
CA ASN A 13 7.13 6.99 9.52
C ASN A 13 7.65 8.10 8.59
N LEU A 14 8.92 8.50 8.79
CA LEU A 14 9.58 9.50 7.97
C LEU A 14 10.07 8.96 6.61
N HIS A 15 10.41 7.66 6.55
CA HIS A 15 10.97 7.02 5.36
C HIS A 15 10.31 5.68 5.05
N GLY A 16 10.21 5.36 3.76
CA GLY A 16 9.77 4.07 3.25
C GLY A 16 10.74 3.52 2.21
N LEU A 17 10.93 2.21 2.21
CA LEU A 17 11.57 1.44 1.14
C LEU A 17 10.65 0.28 0.80
N TYR A 18 10.27 0.20 -0.46
CA TYR A 18 9.35 -0.80 -0.98
C TYR A 18 10.07 -1.62 -2.04
N LEU A 19 10.09 -2.95 -1.86
CA LEU A 19 10.77 -3.89 -2.75
C LEU A 19 9.72 -4.77 -3.42
N PHE A 20 9.82 -4.92 -4.73
CA PHE A 20 9.00 -5.79 -5.55
C PHE A 20 9.90 -6.84 -6.19
N LEU A 21 9.62 -8.11 -5.91
CA LEU A 21 10.50 -9.22 -6.21
C LEU A 21 9.76 -10.30 -6.99
N ASN A 22 10.48 -10.97 -7.89
CA ASN A 22 10.01 -12.22 -8.48
C ASN A 22 10.87 -13.38 -7.95
N VAL A 23 10.22 -14.50 -7.72
CA VAL A 23 10.88 -15.75 -7.30
C VAL A 23 11.39 -16.47 -8.54
N LEU A 24 12.60 -16.99 -8.47
CA LEU A 24 13.18 -17.74 -9.56
C LEU A 24 12.54 -19.14 -9.66
N ASP A 25 12.41 -19.65 -10.87
CA ASP A 25 11.80 -20.96 -11.15
C ASP A 25 12.39 -22.08 -10.28
N GLY A 26 11.53 -22.78 -9.54
CA GLY A 26 11.92 -23.89 -8.68
C GLY A 26 12.48 -23.50 -7.31
N HIS A 27 12.42 -22.21 -6.93
CA HIS A 27 12.90 -21.73 -5.64
C HIS A 27 11.79 -21.46 -4.61
N ASP A 28 10.54 -21.81 -4.91
CA ASP A 28 9.36 -21.55 -4.07
C ASP A 28 9.53 -22.06 -2.63
N GLU A 29 9.94 -23.31 -2.46
CA GLU A 29 10.15 -23.92 -1.14
C GLU A 29 11.28 -23.23 -0.35
N SER A 30 12.36 -22.82 -1.04
CA SER A 30 13.46 -22.10 -0.42
C SER A 30 13.03 -20.74 0.08
N VAL A 31 12.24 -19.99 -0.70
CA VAL A 31 11.72 -18.69 -0.33
C VAL A 31 10.73 -18.81 0.83
N ALA A 32 9.82 -19.78 0.80
CA ALA A 32 8.87 -20.03 1.88
C ALA A 32 9.56 -20.20 3.24
N LYS A 33 10.65 -20.99 3.27
CA LYS A 33 11.45 -21.23 4.50
C LYS A 33 12.13 -19.97 5.04
N LYS A 34 12.32 -18.94 4.22
CA LYS A 34 12.99 -17.70 4.62
C LYS A 34 12.03 -16.63 5.18
N PHE A 35 10.72 -16.77 5.01
CA PHE A 35 9.78 -15.77 5.52
C PHE A 35 9.84 -15.58 7.04
N ALA A 36 9.92 -16.68 7.80
CA ALA A 36 10.08 -16.59 9.25
C ALA A 36 11.36 -15.84 9.65
N GLN A 37 12.46 -16.04 8.88
CA GLN A 37 13.73 -15.37 9.14
C GLN A 37 13.67 -13.85 8.88
N ILE A 38 12.79 -13.38 7.97
CA ILE A 38 12.56 -11.94 7.79
C ILE A 38 11.90 -11.35 9.03
N ILE A 39 10.98 -12.07 9.66
CA ILE A 39 10.32 -11.64 10.89
C ILE A 39 11.34 -11.58 12.04
N ASP A 40 12.15 -12.65 12.22
CA ASP A 40 13.22 -12.67 13.22
C ASP A 40 14.20 -11.49 13.01
N LEU A 41 14.57 -11.23 11.74
CA LEU A 41 15.45 -10.12 11.38
C LEU A 41 14.83 -8.76 11.73
N GLN A 42 13.52 -8.60 11.56
CA GLN A 42 12.81 -7.37 11.95
C GLN A 42 12.87 -7.16 13.46
N ASP A 43 12.65 -8.21 14.24
CA ASP A 43 12.71 -8.15 15.69
C ASP A 43 14.11 -7.77 16.18
N ASP A 44 15.17 -8.40 15.63
CA ASP A 44 16.56 -8.07 15.92
C ASP A 44 16.88 -6.59 15.61
N PHE A 45 16.40 -6.08 14.47
CA PHE A 45 16.59 -4.67 14.09
C PHE A 45 15.80 -3.71 14.99
N SER A 46 14.60 -4.09 15.40
CA SER A 46 13.77 -3.30 16.30
C SER A 46 14.42 -3.16 17.67
N ASP A 47 15.09 -4.20 18.13
CA ASP A 47 15.86 -4.18 19.39
C ASP A 47 17.15 -3.35 19.25
N GLN A 48 17.87 -3.51 18.13
CA GLN A 48 19.14 -2.82 17.89
C GLN A 48 18.94 -1.31 17.60
N PHE A 49 17.87 -0.93 16.91
CA PHE A 49 17.56 0.43 16.45
C PHE A 49 16.17 0.86 16.91
N SER A 50 15.90 0.74 18.22
CA SER A 50 14.56 0.99 18.79
C SER A 50 14.03 2.39 18.49
N GLU A 51 14.92 3.39 18.38
CA GLU A 51 14.58 4.76 18.04
C GLU A 51 14.13 4.95 16.58
N ALA A 52 14.45 3.98 15.71
CA ALA A 52 14.06 4.05 14.30
C ALA A 52 12.60 3.69 14.06
N LEU A 53 11.94 3.05 15.01
CA LEU A 53 10.55 2.58 14.90
C LEU A 53 10.32 1.75 13.63
N LEU A 54 11.25 0.81 13.36
CA LEU A 54 11.19 -0.05 12.18
C LEU A 54 9.94 -0.93 12.18
N SER A 55 9.28 -1.00 11.06
CA SER A 55 8.19 -1.94 10.79
C SER A 55 8.29 -2.48 9.37
N SER A 56 7.90 -3.73 9.16
CA SER A 56 7.86 -4.32 7.83
C SER A 56 6.57 -5.09 7.56
N VAL A 57 6.31 -5.32 6.28
CA VAL A 57 5.26 -6.21 5.77
C VAL A 57 5.87 -7.08 4.68
N VAL A 58 5.66 -8.37 4.77
CA VAL A 58 5.91 -9.34 3.71
C VAL A 58 4.55 -9.74 3.14
N ALA A 59 4.32 -9.49 1.86
CA ALA A 59 3.09 -9.86 1.19
C ALA A 59 3.39 -10.69 -0.06
N ILE A 60 2.52 -11.66 -0.33
CA ILE A 60 2.64 -12.63 -1.42
C ILE A 60 1.70 -12.20 -2.52
N GLY A 61 2.18 -12.16 -3.76
CA GLY A 61 1.44 -11.75 -4.94
C GLY A 61 0.22 -12.63 -5.19
N ALA A 62 -0.89 -12.01 -5.59
CA ALA A 62 -2.14 -12.73 -5.81
C ALA A 62 -2.02 -13.82 -6.88
N GLU A 63 -1.26 -13.55 -7.95
CA GLU A 63 -1.02 -14.52 -9.04
C GLU A 63 0.01 -15.57 -8.67
N TYR A 64 0.95 -15.24 -7.77
CA TYR A 64 1.98 -16.15 -7.28
C TYR A 64 1.47 -17.05 -6.13
N TRP A 65 0.50 -16.61 -5.35
CA TRP A 65 -0.03 -17.33 -4.19
C TRP A 65 -0.36 -18.81 -4.48
N PRO A 66 -1.09 -19.16 -5.57
CA PRO A 66 -1.41 -20.56 -5.88
C PRO A 66 -0.19 -21.45 -6.18
N HIS A 67 0.92 -20.87 -6.62
CA HIS A 67 2.18 -21.60 -6.85
C HIS A 67 2.85 -21.96 -5.53
N LEU A 68 2.85 -21.03 -4.59
CA LEU A 68 3.47 -21.20 -3.28
C LEU A 68 2.59 -22.01 -2.31
N ILE A 69 1.26 -21.76 -2.30
CA ILE A 69 0.30 -22.33 -1.36
C ILE A 69 -0.97 -22.77 -2.12
N PRO A 70 -0.91 -23.91 -2.84
CA PRO A 70 -2.04 -24.34 -3.68
C PRO A 70 -3.25 -24.85 -2.91
N THR A 71 -3.11 -25.20 -1.64
CA THR A 71 -4.15 -25.87 -0.83
C THR A 71 -5.11 -24.90 -0.16
N GLU A 72 -4.67 -23.67 0.12
CA GLU A 72 -5.45 -22.65 0.82
C GLU A 72 -5.23 -21.28 0.16
N ILE A 73 -6.27 -20.73 -0.45
CA ILE A 73 -6.23 -19.42 -1.10
C ILE A 73 -7.18 -18.49 -0.35
N PRO A 74 -6.76 -17.26 0.02
CA PRO A 74 -7.66 -16.28 0.62
C PRO A 74 -8.86 -15.99 -0.30
N ASP A 75 -10.07 -16.08 0.24
CA ASP A 75 -11.29 -15.88 -0.54
C ASP A 75 -11.34 -14.47 -1.15
N GLY A 76 -11.49 -14.40 -2.48
CA GLY A 76 -11.44 -13.15 -3.22
C GLY A 76 -10.04 -12.58 -3.47
N LEU A 77 -8.96 -13.33 -3.21
CA LEU A 77 -7.62 -12.93 -3.66
C LEU A 77 -7.51 -13.10 -5.17
N VAL A 78 -7.44 -12.00 -5.87
CA VAL A 78 -7.35 -11.94 -7.35
C VAL A 78 -6.24 -10.98 -7.76
N GLY A 79 -5.79 -11.09 -9.02
CA GLY A 79 -4.88 -10.14 -9.64
C GLY A 79 -5.39 -8.70 -9.55
N PHE A 80 -4.55 -7.74 -9.90
CA PHE A 80 -4.91 -6.32 -9.80
C PHE A 80 -6.18 -6.02 -10.63
N PRO A 81 -7.24 -5.45 -10.01
CA PRO A 81 -8.51 -5.25 -10.70
C PRO A 81 -8.36 -4.32 -11.91
N GLN A 82 -8.97 -4.71 -13.01
CA GLN A 82 -9.07 -3.88 -14.21
C GLN A 82 -10.44 -3.21 -14.24
N VAL A 83 -10.46 -1.93 -14.53
CA VAL A 83 -11.68 -1.15 -14.79
C VAL A 83 -11.50 -0.53 -16.16
N ASP A 84 -12.47 -0.78 -17.05
CA ASP A 84 -12.43 -0.26 -18.41
C ASP A 84 -12.63 1.27 -18.38
N ASP A 85 -11.55 2.00 -18.45
CA ASP A 85 -11.54 3.45 -18.64
C ASP A 85 -10.40 3.82 -19.61
N ALA A 86 -10.76 4.38 -20.74
CA ALA A 86 -9.81 4.71 -21.78
C ALA A 86 -8.95 5.94 -21.47
N GLU A 87 -9.39 6.82 -20.56
CA GLU A 87 -8.68 8.06 -20.22
C GLU A 87 -7.67 7.86 -19.09
N HIS A 88 -7.99 6.99 -18.13
CA HIS A 88 -7.19 6.79 -16.92
C HIS A 88 -6.75 5.34 -16.79
N ASN A 89 -5.67 5.00 -17.50
CA ASN A 89 -5.12 3.65 -17.47
C ASN A 89 -4.63 3.27 -16.06
N MET A 90 -5.04 2.08 -15.62
CA MET A 90 -4.60 1.46 -14.35
C MET A 90 -3.81 0.19 -14.68
N PRO A 91 -2.49 0.30 -14.96
CA PRO A 91 -1.69 -0.86 -15.35
C PRO A 91 -1.64 -1.92 -14.26
N SER A 92 -1.60 -3.18 -14.66
CA SER A 92 -1.37 -4.31 -13.77
C SER A 92 0.03 -4.85 -14.01
N GLN A 93 0.80 -4.98 -12.92
CA GLN A 93 2.12 -5.59 -12.91
C GLN A 93 2.15 -6.66 -11.82
N PRO A 94 2.07 -7.95 -12.17
CA PRO A 94 2.20 -9.01 -11.19
C PRO A 94 3.64 -9.06 -10.67
N PHE A 95 3.79 -9.13 -9.36
CA PHE A 95 5.02 -9.44 -8.67
C PHE A 95 4.75 -10.58 -7.70
N ASP A 96 5.75 -11.42 -7.47
CA ASP A 96 5.59 -12.58 -6.59
C ASP A 96 5.62 -12.19 -5.12
N LEU A 97 6.48 -11.24 -4.76
CA LEU A 97 6.62 -10.77 -3.38
C LEU A 97 6.66 -9.24 -3.33
N PHE A 98 6.05 -8.71 -2.29
CA PHE A 98 6.15 -7.31 -1.91
C PHE A 98 6.67 -7.20 -0.48
N ILE A 99 7.70 -6.38 -0.28
CA ILE A 99 8.26 -6.12 1.05
C ILE A 99 8.22 -4.61 1.31
N GLN A 100 7.38 -4.22 2.26
CA GLN A 100 7.33 -2.86 2.79
C GLN A 100 8.28 -2.76 3.97
N ILE A 101 9.11 -1.73 3.98
CA ILE A 101 10.04 -1.39 5.07
C ILE A 101 9.84 0.08 5.41
N ARG A 102 9.49 0.40 6.64
CA ARG A 102 9.25 1.78 7.07
C ARG A 102 9.91 2.04 8.40
N SER A 103 10.55 3.20 8.53
CA SER A 103 11.14 3.68 9.77
C SER A 103 11.35 5.20 9.75
N ASP A 104 11.77 5.75 10.88
CA ASP A 104 12.15 7.16 10.98
C ASP A 104 13.62 7.41 10.58
N ARG A 105 14.33 6.35 10.14
CA ARG A 105 15.73 6.41 9.68
C ARG A 105 15.90 5.72 8.32
N SER A 106 16.30 6.51 7.31
CA SER A 106 16.51 5.99 5.95
C SER A 106 17.69 5.01 5.84
N ASP A 107 18.73 5.20 6.66
CA ASP A 107 19.88 4.29 6.75
C ASP A 107 19.50 2.93 7.34
N VAL A 108 18.59 2.90 8.33
CA VAL A 108 18.05 1.66 8.90
C VAL A 108 17.20 0.92 7.86
N ASN A 109 16.33 1.63 7.13
CA ASN A 109 15.58 1.03 6.01
C ASN A 109 16.51 0.40 4.97
N HIS A 110 17.58 1.13 4.60
CA HIS A 110 18.55 0.62 3.63
C HIS A 110 19.28 -0.62 4.13
N LEU A 111 19.77 -0.59 5.36
CA LEU A 111 20.48 -1.72 5.96
C LEU A 111 19.57 -2.95 6.11
N PHE A 112 18.34 -2.77 6.58
CA PHE A 112 17.35 -3.84 6.69
C PHE A 112 17.02 -4.41 5.30
N GLY A 113 16.76 -3.57 4.30
CA GLY A 113 16.52 -4.00 2.92
C GLY A 113 17.67 -4.83 2.33
N LEU A 114 18.93 -4.42 2.58
CA LEU A 114 20.10 -5.21 2.19
C LEU A 114 20.13 -6.56 2.87
N ARG A 115 19.80 -6.65 4.17
CA ARG A 115 19.75 -7.92 4.89
C ARG A 115 18.66 -8.84 4.36
N VAL A 116 17.48 -8.30 4.08
CA VAL A 116 16.37 -9.05 3.48
C VAL A 116 16.75 -9.56 2.09
N LEU A 117 17.32 -8.73 1.21
CA LEU A 117 17.77 -9.17 -0.11
C LEU A 117 18.87 -10.22 -0.03
N ASN A 118 19.86 -10.08 0.87
CA ASN A 118 20.90 -11.07 1.08
C ASN A 118 20.34 -12.41 1.62
N LEU A 119 19.32 -12.34 2.47
CA LEU A 119 18.63 -13.52 2.98
C LEU A 119 17.89 -14.25 1.86
N LEU A 120 17.17 -13.53 1.01
CA LEU A 120 16.39 -14.10 -0.08
C LEU A 120 17.25 -14.55 -1.27
N ALA A 121 18.42 -13.95 -1.50
CA ALA A 121 19.33 -14.37 -2.56
C ALA A 121 19.84 -15.82 -2.31
N PRO A 122 20.04 -16.65 -3.34
CA PRO A 122 19.89 -16.38 -4.78
C PRO A 122 18.48 -16.71 -5.34
N ASP A 123 17.45 -16.77 -4.52
CA ASP A 123 16.15 -17.34 -4.87
C ASP A 123 15.21 -16.32 -5.54
N VAL A 124 15.55 -15.03 -5.50
CA VAL A 124 14.70 -13.96 -6.02
C VAL A 124 15.45 -12.98 -6.89
N GLU A 125 14.71 -12.32 -7.78
CA GLU A 125 15.15 -11.15 -8.53
C GLU A 125 14.45 -9.89 -7.96
N LEU A 126 15.23 -8.84 -7.68
CA LEU A 126 14.68 -7.51 -7.38
C LEU A 126 14.25 -6.85 -8.69
N VAL A 127 12.95 -6.77 -8.95
CA VAL A 127 12.39 -6.20 -10.17
C VAL A 127 12.27 -4.69 -10.07
N GLU A 128 11.76 -4.20 -8.93
CA GLU A 128 11.54 -2.78 -8.73
C GLU A 128 11.78 -2.41 -7.25
N GLN A 129 12.23 -1.18 -7.01
CA GLN A 129 12.27 -0.60 -5.67
C GLN A 129 11.82 0.85 -5.69
N VAL A 130 11.08 1.25 -4.66
CA VAL A 130 10.63 2.64 -4.51
C VAL A 130 11.09 3.15 -3.14
N LYS A 131 11.84 4.26 -3.15
CA LYS A 131 12.23 4.98 -1.93
C LYS A 131 11.27 6.14 -1.72
N CYS A 132 10.61 6.14 -0.59
CA CYS A 132 9.62 7.14 -0.23
C CYS A 132 10.06 7.94 1.00
N PHE A 133 9.48 9.11 1.14
CA PHE A 133 9.75 10.02 2.24
C PHE A 133 8.50 10.77 2.67
N ARG A 134 8.43 11.15 3.93
CA ARG A 134 7.39 12.06 4.41
C ARG A 134 7.71 13.47 3.90
N PHE A 135 6.79 14.04 3.14
CA PHE A 135 6.92 15.39 2.64
C PHE A 135 6.23 16.37 3.60
N LEU A 136 6.98 17.36 4.06
CA LEU A 136 6.55 18.40 5.01
C LEU A 136 5.82 17.77 6.24
N ASP A 137 4.66 18.29 6.55
CA ASP A 137 3.79 17.87 7.67
C ASP A 137 2.88 16.66 7.36
N GLY A 138 3.15 15.93 6.26
CA GLY A 138 2.37 14.78 5.79
C GLY A 138 1.54 15.08 4.55
N ARG A 139 2.00 16.03 3.74
CA ARG A 139 1.38 16.37 2.47
C ARG A 139 1.85 15.46 1.35
N ASP A 140 1.02 15.36 0.33
CA ASP A 140 1.45 14.95 -0.99
C ASP A 140 2.21 16.10 -1.68
N LEU A 141 2.96 15.78 -2.74
CA LEU A 141 3.74 16.75 -3.53
C LEU A 141 2.86 17.79 -4.23
N ASN A 142 1.57 17.54 -4.37
CA ASN A 142 0.57 18.51 -4.83
C ASN A 142 0.30 19.64 -3.81
N GLY A 143 0.79 19.49 -2.59
CA GLY A 143 0.71 20.48 -1.51
C GLY A 143 -0.48 20.28 -0.54
N PHE A 144 -1.31 19.26 -0.72
CA PHE A 144 -2.44 18.94 0.15
C PHE A 144 -2.11 17.83 1.15
N ILE A 145 -2.73 17.85 2.32
CA ILE A 145 -2.55 16.80 3.34
C ILE A 145 -3.09 15.49 2.80
N TYR A 146 -2.27 14.44 2.86
CA TYR A 146 -2.67 13.09 2.47
C TYR A 146 -3.25 12.33 3.66
N GLY A 147 -4.37 11.63 3.44
CA GLY A 147 -4.92 10.72 4.44
C GLY A 147 -5.50 11.40 5.67
N ALA A 148 -6.15 12.54 5.52
CA ALA A 148 -6.77 13.26 6.63
C ALA A 148 -7.78 12.43 7.43
N ASP A 149 -8.55 11.58 6.75
CA ASP A 149 -9.60 10.72 7.33
C ASP A 149 -9.14 9.24 7.50
N VAL A 150 -7.84 8.99 7.56
CA VAL A 150 -7.30 7.64 7.78
C VAL A 150 -7.73 7.12 9.17
N PRO A 151 -8.21 5.88 9.26
CA PRO A 151 -8.54 5.27 10.55
C PRO A 151 -7.40 5.31 11.57
N HIS A 152 -7.70 5.57 12.84
CA HIS A 152 -6.73 5.61 13.94
C HIS A 152 -6.98 4.52 14.98
N GLY A 153 -5.93 4.11 15.70
CA GLY A 153 -6.00 3.17 16.79
C GLY A 153 -6.66 1.85 16.43
N ARG A 154 -7.70 1.43 17.15
CA ARG A 154 -8.41 0.16 16.92
C ARG A 154 -9.15 0.13 15.56
N ALA A 155 -9.55 1.28 15.03
CA ALA A 155 -10.23 1.34 13.75
C ALA A 155 -9.31 0.89 12.60
N LYS A 156 -7.98 1.15 12.67
CA LYS A 156 -7.01 0.62 11.71
C LYS A 156 -7.10 -0.90 11.58
N LYS A 157 -7.08 -1.59 12.73
CA LYS A 157 -7.11 -3.06 12.76
C LYS A 157 -8.39 -3.63 12.18
N ARG A 158 -9.54 -3.08 12.56
CA ARG A 158 -10.85 -3.51 12.06
C ARG A 158 -10.98 -3.36 10.54
N VAL A 159 -10.39 -2.30 9.97
CA VAL A 159 -10.45 -2.03 8.54
C VAL A 159 -9.46 -2.91 7.76
N ALA A 160 -8.23 -3.05 8.27
CA ALA A 160 -7.14 -3.68 7.54
C ALA A 160 -7.02 -5.19 7.74
N LEU A 161 -7.45 -5.74 8.88
CA LEU A 161 -7.14 -7.11 9.28
C LEU A 161 -8.39 -7.99 9.30
N ILE A 162 -8.27 -9.21 8.80
CA ILE A 162 -9.31 -10.23 8.89
C ILE A 162 -9.52 -10.60 10.36
N GLU A 163 -10.71 -10.31 10.89
CA GLU A 163 -11.07 -10.55 12.30
C GLU A 163 -11.68 -11.93 12.56
N ASP A 164 -12.06 -12.68 11.51
CA ASP A 164 -12.62 -14.03 11.65
C ASP A 164 -11.57 -14.98 12.23
N VAL A 165 -11.80 -15.39 13.47
CA VAL A 165 -10.88 -16.26 14.24
C VAL A 165 -10.84 -17.69 13.74
N ASP A 166 -11.86 -18.12 13.01
CA ASP A 166 -11.96 -19.47 12.43
C ASP A 166 -11.29 -19.52 11.03
N SER A 167 -10.97 -18.37 10.47
CA SER A 167 -10.27 -18.28 9.18
C SER A 167 -8.78 -18.63 9.35
N PRO A 168 -8.21 -19.44 8.45
CA PRO A 168 -6.77 -19.68 8.39
C PRO A 168 -5.98 -18.38 8.12
N PHE A 169 -6.66 -17.38 7.56
CA PHE A 169 -6.09 -16.06 7.22
C PHE A 169 -6.34 -14.99 8.29
N HIS A 170 -6.79 -15.39 9.49
CA HIS A 170 -6.99 -14.48 10.62
C HIS A 170 -5.77 -13.58 10.84
N GLN A 171 -5.99 -12.27 11.03
CA GLN A 171 -4.96 -11.23 11.14
C GLN A 171 -4.10 -11.00 9.88
N GLY A 172 -4.50 -11.56 8.73
CA GLY A 172 -3.97 -11.20 7.42
C GLY A 172 -4.68 -9.99 6.82
N SER A 173 -4.19 -9.51 5.69
CA SER A 173 -4.69 -8.32 5.00
C SER A 173 -4.58 -8.46 3.49
N PHE A 174 -5.60 -8.06 2.74
CA PHE A 174 -5.48 -7.78 1.31
C PHE A 174 -4.72 -6.48 1.11
N VAL A 175 -3.71 -6.51 0.25
CA VAL A 175 -2.82 -5.36 0.02
C VAL A 175 -2.81 -5.04 -1.46
N HIS A 176 -3.16 -3.79 -1.78
CA HIS A 176 -3.11 -3.30 -3.16
C HIS A 176 -2.16 -2.12 -3.24
N ILE A 177 -1.31 -2.16 -4.25
CA ILE A 177 -0.30 -1.13 -4.50
C ILE A 177 -0.66 -0.39 -5.77
N GLN A 178 -0.55 0.94 -5.73
CA GLN A 178 -0.55 1.79 -6.92
C GLN A 178 0.60 2.79 -6.81
N ARG A 179 1.37 2.92 -7.88
CA ARG A 179 2.32 4.02 -8.00
C ARG A 179 1.77 5.03 -8.99
N PHE A 180 1.67 6.26 -8.53
CA PHE A 180 1.21 7.40 -9.34
C PHE A 180 2.37 8.35 -9.63
N ARG A 181 2.47 8.78 -10.87
CA ARG A 181 3.37 9.85 -11.30
C ARG A 181 2.57 11.14 -11.44
N HIS A 182 3.03 12.21 -10.80
CA HIS A 182 2.36 13.51 -10.80
C HIS A 182 2.89 14.42 -11.91
N ASN A 183 1.99 15.08 -12.62
CA ASN A 183 2.30 16.19 -13.51
C ASN A 183 2.23 17.52 -12.73
N LEU A 184 3.23 17.74 -11.87
CA LEU A 184 3.27 18.93 -11.02
C LEU A 184 3.41 20.22 -11.83
N ASN A 185 4.01 20.18 -13.02
CA ASN A 185 4.08 21.35 -13.91
C ASN A 185 2.67 21.78 -14.36
N LYS A 186 1.82 20.84 -14.75
CA LYS A 186 0.41 21.15 -15.10
C LYS A 186 -0.37 21.60 -13.86
N TRP A 187 -0.15 20.95 -12.71
CA TRP A 187 -0.81 21.27 -11.44
C TRP A 187 -0.51 22.70 -10.96
N GLN A 188 0.73 23.14 -11.05
CA GLN A 188 1.16 24.47 -10.62
C GLN A 188 0.64 25.63 -11.47
N LEU A 189 0.08 25.37 -12.66
CA LEU A 189 -0.56 26.38 -13.48
C LEU A 189 -1.95 26.78 -12.99
N LEU A 190 -2.56 25.96 -12.14
CA LEU A 190 -3.86 26.23 -11.55
C LEU A 190 -3.75 27.23 -10.39
N SER A 191 -4.78 28.06 -10.24
CA SER A 191 -4.96 28.85 -9.03
C SER A 191 -5.21 27.96 -7.81
N ILE A 192 -5.02 28.50 -6.61
CA ILE A 192 -5.28 27.77 -5.36
C ILE A 192 -6.75 27.33 -5.29
N ASP A 193 -7.68 28.19 -5.66
CA ASP A 193 -9.11 27.88 -5.64
C ASP A 193 -9.46 26.71 -6.58
N GLU A 194 -8.83 26.65 -7.77
CA GLU A 194 -9.02 25.53 -8.70
C GLU A 194 -8.42 24.22 -8.12
N GLN A 195 -7.23 24.29 -7.53
CA GLN A 195 -6.61 23.14 -6.87
C GLN A 195 -7.48 22.63 -5.71
N GLU A 196 -7.98 23.52 -4.87
CA GLU A 196 -8.87 23.20 -3.76
C GLU A 196 -10.19 22.57 -4.23
N ALA A 197 -10.77 23.08 -5.32
CA ALA A 197 -12.00 22.50 -5.90
C ALA A 197 -11.78 21.07 -6.43
N ILE A 198 -10.61 20.79 -7.03
CA ILE A 198 -10.23 19.45 -7.52
C ILE A 198 -10.00 18.48 -6.36
N ILE A 199 -9.30 18.91 -5.32
CA ILE A 199 -9.03 18.06 -4.16
C ILE A 199 -10.27 17.92 -3.28
N GLY A 200 -11.06 19.00 -3.08
CA GLY A 200 -12.24 19.04 -2.22
C GLY A 200 -11.95 19.46 -0.78
N ARG A 201 -10.73 19.97 -0.52
CA ARG A 201 -10.30 20.50 0.78
C ARG A 201 -9.52 21.79 0.60
N THR A 202 -9.53 22.62 1.64
CA THR A 202 -8.65 23.80 1.68
C THR A 202 -7.20 23.37 1.83
N ARG A 203 -6.30 24.08 1.15
CA ARG A 203 -4.87 23.72 1.14
C ARG A 203 -4.20 24.03 2.47
N LEU A 204 -4.61 25.10 3.14
CA LEU A 204 -3.99 25.57 4.37
C LEU A 204 -4.47 24.77 5.58
N ASP A 205 -5.78 24.76 5.80
CA ASP A 205 -6.39 24.26 7.03
C ASP A 205 -6.93 22.83 6.89
N ASN A 206 -6.94 22.30 5.66
CA ASN A 206 -7.45 20.96 5.31
C ASN A 206 -8.94 20.77 5.61
N ASP A 207 -9.71 21.86 5.65
CA ASP A 207 -11.16 21.81 5.83
C ASP A 207 -11.87 21.29 4.57
N LEU A 208 -12.92 20.50 4.75
CA LEU A 208 -13.79 20.09 3.64
C LEU A 208 -14.47 21.29 3.00
N ILE A 209 -14.54 21.32 1.67
CA ILE A 209 -15.24 22.37 0.93
C ILE A 209 -16.68 21.94 0.70
N GLU A 210 -17.60 22.74 1.19
CA GLU A 210 -19.03 22.53 1.03
C GLU A 210 -19.66 23.54 0.04
N PRO A 211 -20.59 23.12 -0.85
CA PRO A 211 -21.07 21.75 -1.04
C PRO A 211 -20.01 20.86 -1.72
N ILE A 212 -19.99 19.58 -1.36
CA ILE A 212 -19.01 18.61 -1.90
C ILE A 212 -19.22 18.49 -3.41
N ASN A 213 -18.13 18.68 -4.16
CA ASN A 213 -18.12 18.42 -5.61
C ASN A 213 -17.99 16.91 -5.83
N SER A 214 -18.91 16.31 -6.60
CA SER A 214 -18.93 14.87 -6.90
C SER A 214 -17.69 14.36 -7.64
N GLY A 215 -16.95 15.21 -8.35
CA GLY A 215 -15.69 14.89 -9.02
C GLY A 215 -14.46 15.18 -8.18
N SER A 216 -14.57 15.73 -6.96
CA SER A 216 -13.41 16.02 -6.13
C SER A 216 -12.71 14.75 -5.66
N HIS A 217 -11.37 14.83 -5.52
CA HIS A 217 -10.55 13.71 -5.10
C HIS A 217 -11.02 13.09 -3.76
N VAL A 218 -11.31 13.94 -2.77
CA VAL A 218 -11.79 13.47 -1.45
C VAL A 218 -13.08 12.66 -1.59
N HIS A 219 -14.05 13.16 -2.39
CA HIS A 219 -15.32 12.45 -2.60
C HIS A 219 -15.13 11.08 -3.27
N ARG A 220 -14.17 10.98 -4.20
CA ARG A 220 -13.92 9.78 -4.99
C ARG A 220 -12.96 8.79 -4.32
N PHE A 221 -12.09 9.29 -3.47
CA PHE A 221 -11.04 8.48 -2.85
C PHE A 221 -11.38 7.98 -1.45
N GLU A 222 -12.15 8.73 -0.66
CA GLU A 222 -12.52 8.38 0.71
C GLU A 222 -13.79 7.53 0.74
N LEU A 223 -13.67 6.22 0.49
CA LEU A 223 -14.80 5.30 0.59
C LEU A 223 -15.14 4.97 2.03
N LYS A 224 -16.43 5.10 2.35
CA LYS A 224 -17.00 4.78 3.66
C LYS A 224 -18.18 3.82 3.53
N ASP A 225 -18.38 2.97 4.53
CA ASP A 225 -19.56 2.12 4.65
C ASP A 225 -20.81 2.95 5.03
N SER A 226 -21.96 2.29 5.12
CA SER A 226 -23.23 2.93 5.53
C SER A 226 -23.22 3.51 6.95
N GLN A 227 -22.22 3.18 7.75
CA GLN A 227 -22.03 3.67 9.12
C GLN A 227 -20.96 4.78 9.20
N GLY A 228 -20.35 5.15 8.05
CA GLY A 228 -19.32 6.17 7.97
C GLY A 228 -17.90 5.67 8.29
N ASN A 229 -17.69 4.36 8.42
CA ASN A 229 -16.35 3.81 8.61
C ASN A 229 -15.62 3.67 7.27
N ALA A 230 -14.32 3.93 7.23
CA ALA A 230 -13.49 3.69 6.05
C ALA A 230 -13.49 2.18 5.68
N LEU A 231 -13.49 1.89 4.38
CA LEU A 231 -13.38 0.52 3.85
C LEU A 231 -11.94 0.08 3.64
N LEU A 232 -11.01 1.01 3.55
CA LEU A 232 -9.59 0.79 3.29
C LEU A 232 -8.73 1.56 4.29
N LEU A 233 -7.67 0.92 4.77
CA LEU A 233 -6.58 1.60 5.43
C LEU A 233 -5.56 2.03 4.36
N GLN A 234 -5.51 3.31 4.08
CA GLN A 234 -4.65 3.85 3.06
C GLN A 234 -3.36 4.40 3.66
N GLN A 235 -2.23 3.96 3.12
CA GLN A 235 -0.89 4.36 3.53
C GLN A 235 -0.11 4.83 2.30
N GLY A 236 -0.30 6.08 1.91
CA GLY A 236 0.47 6.67 0.82
C GLY A 236 1.74 7.36 1.34
N MET A 237 2.77 7.36 0.52
CA MET A 237 4.00 8.08 0.79
C MET A 237 4.58 8.65 -0.50
N PRO A 238 4.93 9.95 -0.55
CA PRO A 238 5.58 10.56 -1.69
C PRO A 238 6.91 9.90 -2.03
N TYR A 239 7.21 9.84 -3.30
CA TYR A 239 8.50 9.40 -3.83
C TYR A 239 8.97 10.35 -4.93
N GLY A 240 10.25 10.26 -5.28
CA GLY A 240 10.80 10.87 -6.48
C GLY A 240 12.08 11.64 -6.28
N ASP A 241 12.49 12.23 -7.38
CA ASP A 241 13.63 13.13 -7.49
C ASP A 241 13.22 14.39 -8.29
N MET A 242 14.18 15.14 -8.83
CA MET A 242 13.87 16.35 -9.61
C MET A 242 13.36 16.05 -11.03
N HIS A 243 13.37 14.80 -11.49
CA HIS A 243 12.90 14.39 -12.81
C HIS A 243 11.53 13.72 -12.76
N GLU A 244 11.33 12.88 -11.74
CA GLU A 244 10.11 12.10 -11.58
C GLU A 244 9.62 12.17 -10.15
N GLN A 245 8.34 12.45 -9.98
CA GLN A 245 7.73 12.68 -8.67
C GLN A 245 6.32 12.12 -8.62
N GLY A 246 5.93 11.61 -7.46
CA GLY A 246 4.62 11.05 -7.30
C GLY A 246 4.32 10.47 -5.93
N MET A 247 3.35 9.57 -5.89
CA MET A 247 2.85 8.92 -4.69
C MET A 247 2.85 7.40 -4.87
N LEU A 248 3.45 6.68 -3.93
CA LEU A 248 3.19 5.25 -3.80
C LEU A 248 2.06 5.05 -2.78
N GLN A 249 0.96 4.47 -3.23
CA GLN A 249 -0.20 4.16 -2.39
C GLN A 249 -0.21 2.68 -2.04
N VAL A 250 -0.35 2.40 -0.74
CA VAL A 250 -0.56 1.06 -0.18
C VAL A 250 -1.94 1.05 0.46
N SER A 251 -2.85 0.23 -0.05
CA SER A 251 -4.20 0.08 0.47
C SER A 251 -4.34 -1.28 1.14
N CYS A 252 -4.63 -1.32 2.43
CA CYS A 252 -4.84 -2.52 3.21
C CYS A 252 -6.32 -2.69 3.57
N SER A 253 -6.86 -3.89 3.46
CA SER A 253 -8.25 -4.19 3.80
C SER A 253 -8.43 -5.61 4.32
N ALA A 254 -9.39 -5.77 5.24
CA ALA A 254 -9.94 -7.07 5.62
C ALA A 254 -10.89 -7.65 4.54
N ASN A 255 -11.37 -6.79 3.62
CA ASN A 255 -12.34 -7.14 2.59
C ASN A 255 -11.68 -7.10 1.20
N SER A 256 -11.71 -8.22 0.48
CA SER A 256 -11.13 -8.36 -0.86
C SER A 256 -11.76 -7.43 -1.92
N GLU A 257 -13.04 -7.06 -1.77
CA GLU A 257 -13.77 -6.23 -2.73
C GLU A 257 -13.55 -4.72 -2.53
N ALA A 258 -13.07 -4.31 -1.36
CA ALA A 258 -12.99 -2.89 -1.00
C ALA A 258 -12.15 -2.06 -1.98
N PHE A 259 -11.06 -2.62 -2.49
CA PHE A 259 -10.20 -1.92 -3.44
C PHE A 259 -10.83 -1.80 -4.83
N LEU A 260 -11.53 -2.81 -5.30
CA LEU A 260 -12.28 -2.72 -6.56
C LEU A 260 -13.38 -1.65 -6.49
N LEU A 261 -14.05 -1.54 -5.33
CA LEU A 261 -15.04 -0.48 -5.10
C LEU A 261 -14.40 0.91 -5.16
N LEU A 262 -13.19 1.06 -4.59
CA LEU A 262 -12.43 2.32 -4.69
C LEU A 262 -12.11 2.66 -6.15
N LEU A 263 -11.59 1.71 -6.92
CA LEU A 263 -11.27 1.95 -8.33
C LEU A 263 -12.51 2.33 -9.13
N LYS A 264 -13.61 1.63 -8.97
CA LYS A 264 -14.88 1.96 -9.62
C LYS A 264 -15.33 3.37 -9.26
N ASN A 265 -15.30 3.74 -7.97
CA ASN A 265 -15.69 5.09 -7.55
C ASN A 265 -14.81 6.19 -8.14
N ARG A 266 -13.50 5.93 -8.31
CA ARG A 266 -12.57 6.89 -8.89
C ARG A 266 -12.72 7.04 -10.40
N LEU A 267 -13.10 5.97 -11.11
CA LEU A 267 -13.13 5.89 -12.57
C LEU A 267 -14.55 5.92 -13.16
N ASP A 268 -15.61 6.03 -12.33
CA ASP A 268 -17.00 6.04 -12.79
C ASP A 268 -17.25 7.27 -13.69
N SER A 269 -17.37 7.00 -15.00
CA SER A 269 -17.55 8.05 -16.01
C SER A 269 -18.99 8.57 -16.11
N ASP A 270 -19.99 7.80 -15.64
CA ASP A 270 -21.41 8.19 -15.75
C ASP A 270 -21.78 9.32 -14.79
N GLN A 271 -21.12 9.36 -13.63
CA GLN A 271 -21.31 10.41 -12.60
C GLN A 271 -20.11 11.35 -12.45
N GLY A 272 -19.17 11.30 -13.39
CA GLY A 272 -17.87 11.94 -13.32
C GLY A 272 -16.83 11.05 -12.62
N TYR A 273 -15.58 11.40 -12.75
CA TYR A 273 -14.43 10.66 -12.21
C TYR A 273 -13.64 11.53 -11.21
N ASP A 274 -12.64 10.96 -10.59
CA ASP A 274 -11.71 11.67 -9.70
C ASP A 274 -10.87 12.69 -10.49
N SER A 275 -11.21 13.98 -10.39
CA SER A 275 -10.58 15.07 -11.15
C SER A 275 -9.07 15.21 -10.90
N TRP A 276 -8.53 14.64 -9.81
CA TRP A 276 -7.09 14.58 -9.57
C TRP A 276 -6.36 13.70 -10.61
N LEU A 277 -7.04 12.74 -11.24
CA LEU A 277 -6.48 11.88 -12.30
C LEU A 277 -6.05 12.66 -13.55
N ASP A 278 -6.55 13.87 -13.77
CA ASP A 278 -6.05 14.75 -14.84
C ASP A 278 -4.61 15.24 -14.62
N PHE A 279 -4.11 15.14 -13.40
CA PHE A 279 -2.79 15.64 -12.96
C PHE A 279 -1.88 14.53 -12.45
N THR A 280 -2.37 13.31 -12.42
CA THR A 280 -1.60 12.14 -11.99
C THR A 280 -1.98 10.93 -12.82
N SER A 281 -1.02 10.05 -13.08
CA SER A 281 -1.25 8.81 -13.83
C SER A 281 -0.64 7.63 -13.08
N ALA A 282 -1.38 6.53 -13.00
CA ALA A 282 -0.83 5.29 -12.46
C ALA A 282 0.12 4.66 -13.49
N ASP A 283 1.30 4.24 -13.05
CA ASP A 283 2.28 3.50 -13.84
C ASP A 283 2.60 2.11 -13.28
N MET A 284 2.05 1.78 -12.11
CA MET A 284 2.14 0.46 -11.48
C MET A 284 0.85 0.17 -10.71
N GLY A 285 0.35 -1.07 -10.84
CA GLY A 285 -0.72 -1.63 -10.04
C GLY A 285 -0.45 -3.10 -9.72
N ALA A 286 -0.55 -3.51 -8.45
CA ALA A 286 -0.31 -4.89 -8.02
C ALA A 286 -1.18 -5.27 -6.83
N SER A 287 -1.55 -6.56 -6.76
CA SER A 287 -2.36 -7.14 -5.68
C SER A 287 -1.58 -8.21 -4.94
N PHE A 288 -1.68 -8.18 -3.61
CA PHE A 288 -1.00 -9.10 -2.72
C PHE A 288 -1.92 -9.48 -1.56
N PHE A 289 -1.51 -10.52 -0.84
CA PHE A 289 -2.01 -10.83 0.48
C PHE A 289 -0.86 -10.84 1.48
N ALA A 290 -1.02 -10.13 2.59
CA ALA A 290 -0.08 -10.12 3.72
C ALA A 290 -0.62 -11.04 4.81
N PRO A 291 -0.08 -12.27 4.97
CA PRO A 291 -0.54 -13.20 6.00
C PRO A 291 -0.11 -12.76 7.40
N SER A 292 -0.68 -13.39 8.42
CA SER A 292 -0.21 -13.23 9.80
C SER A 292 1.22 -13.77 9.99
N ILE A 293 1.90 -13.32 11.03
CA ILE A 293 3.23 -13.83 11.42
C ILE A 293 3.18 -15.34 11.66
N ASP A 294 2.13 -15.81 12.34
CA ASP A 294 1.96 -17.24 12.63
C ASP A 294 1.81 -18.07 11.36
N PHE A 295 1.11 -17.56 10.35
CA PHE A 295 0.96 -18.21 9.05
C PHE A 295 2.32 -18.32 8.32
N LEU A 296 3.07 -17.21 8.24
CA LEU A 296 4.42 -17.22 7.63
C LEU A 296 5.38 -18.16 8.35
N THR A 297 5.29 -18.19 9.69
CA THR A 297 6.12 -19.11 10.51
C THR A 297 5.71 -20.57 10.31
N ALA A 298 4.43 -20.85 10.10
CA ALA A 298 3.97 -22.20 9.81
C ALA A 298 4.42 -22.66 8.40
N LEU A 299 4.30 -21.76 7.42
CA LEU A 299 4.73 -22.03 6.04
C LEU A 299 6.23 -22.36 5.97
N ALA A 300 7.05 -21.69 6.77
CA ALA A 300 8.50 -21.95 6.82
C ALA A 300 8.89 -23.33 7.39
N LYS A 301 7.95 -24.08 7.98
CA LYS A 301 8.20 -25.41 8.57
C LYS A 301 7.91 -26.57 7.61
N HIS A 302 7.28 -26.28 6.49
CA HIS A 302 6.93 -27.25 5.46
C HIS A 302 7.84 -27.12 4.25
#